data_50f0b26e6da475e29ddeaf4ed44fd49b
#
_entry.id   50f0b26e6da475e29ddeaf4ed44fd49b
#
_cell.length_a   1.000
_cell.length_b   1.000
_cell.length_c   1.000
_cell.angle_alpha   90.00
_cell.angle_beta   90.00
_cell.angle_gamma   90.00
#
_symmetry.space_group_name_H-M   'P 1'
#
loop_
_entity.id
_entity.type
_entity.pdbx_description
1 polymer ?
#
loop_
_entity_poly.entity_id
_entity_poly.type
_entity_poly.pdbx_seq_one_letter_code
_entity_poly.pdbx_strand_id
1 'polypeptide(L)'
;MSYPKQVYTGDDGEINAKFRPADTPPDTGTAGGDAIHYLATTTTTRGEFGLYRVEMSAKAGGPKTHFHKTISESFFILNGTVRLFDGAQWIDARQGDFLHVPQGGLHAFRNDSDASAEMLLLFTPGAPREEYFEGLSQLAHATDDERAAFLDKHDSYFVE
;
A
#
# COMPACT_ATOMS: atom_id res chain seq x y z
N MET A 1 24.16 6.07 -14.23
CA MET A 1 23.61 6.36 -12.88
C MET A 1 24.67 5.96 -11.85
N SER A 2 24.81 6.73 -10.77
CA SER A 2 25.68 6.42 -9.63
C SER A 2 24.83 6.06 -8.41
N TYR A 3 25.43 5.43 -7.42
CA TYR A 3 24.77 5.22 -6.13
C TYR A 3 24.36 6.56 -5.50
N PRO A 4 23.26 6.59 -4.71
CA PRO A 4 22.87 7.76 -3.95
C PRO A 4 23.97 8.17 -2.96
N LYS A 5 23.89 9.41 -2.46
CA LYS A 5 24.83 9.91 -1.46
C LYS A 5 24.82 9.01 -0.21
N GLN A 6 26.00 8.70 0.30
CA GLN A 6 26.19 7.94 1.53
C GLN A 6 25.47 8.61 2.71
N VAL A 7 24.64 7.83 3.42
CA VAL A 7 23.89 8.30 4.61
C VAL A 7 24.45 7.72 5.92
N TYR A 8 25.22 6.64 5.84
CA TYR A 8 25.96 6.06 6.96
C TYR A 8 27.44 6.38 6.80
N THR A 9 28.04 6.96 7.82
CA THR A 9 29.42 7.47 7.80
C THR A 9 30.34 6.79 8.84
N GLY A 10 29.84 5.75 9.52
CA GLY A 10 30.65 4.95 10.44
C GLY A 10 31.63 4.02 9.72
N ASP A 11 32.73 3.68 10.39
CA ASP A 11 33.75 2.76 9.84
C ASP A 11 33.32 1.29 9.99
N ASP A 12 32.52 0.97 11.02
CA ASP A 12 32.02 -0.38 11.32
C ASP A 12 30.52 -0.46 11.10
N GLY A 13 29.99 -1.65 10.79
CA GLY A 13 28.56 -1.90 10.71
C GLY A 13 27.88 -1.87 12.08
N GLU A 14 26.55 -1.71 12.09
CA GLU A 14 25.73 -1.66 13.30
C GLU A 14 24.73 -2.82 13.35
N ILE A 15 24.38 -3.25 14.58
CA ILE A 15 23.31 -4.23 14.82
C ILE A 15 22.00 -3.48 14.93
N ASN A 16 21.38 -3.16 13.80
CA ASN A 16 20.19 -2.33 13.74
C ASN A 16 19.08 -2.89 12.82
N ALA A 17 19.27 -4.11 12.29
CA ALA A 17 18.24 -4.77 11.48
C ALA A 17 16.96 -5.05 12.29
N LYS A 18 15.81 -4.95 11.62
CA LYS A 18 14.49 -5.26 12.19
C LYS A 18 13.92 -6.49 11.51
N PHE A 19 13.55 -7.48 12.30
CA PHE A 19 12.93 -8.72 11.83
C PHE A 19 11.45 -8.75 12.27
N ARG A 20 10.56 -9.07 11.33
CA ARG A 20 9.15 -9.33 11.61
C ARG A 20 8.83 -10.78 11.22
N PRO A 21 8.49 -11.66 12.16
CA PRO A 21 8.05 -13.04 11.87
C PRO A 21 6.80 -13.06 10.97
N ALA A 22 6.71 -14.08 10.12
CA ALA A 22 5.58 -14.24 9.19
C ALA A 22 4.24 -14.48 9.91
N ASP A 23 4.28 -15.09 11.09
CA ASP A 23 3.13 -15.40 11.95
C ASP A 23 2.71 -14.23 12.86
N THR A 24 3.35 -13.07 12.76
CA THR A 24 2.90 -11.86 13.45
C THR A 24 1.47 -11.53 13.01
N PRO A 25 0.52 -11.34 13.95
CA PRO A 25 -0.85 -10.99 13.59
C PRO A 25 -0.94 -9.74 12.72
N PRO A 26 -2.00 -9.57 11.92
CA PRO A 26 -2.23 -8.35 11.15
C PRO A 26 -2.35 -7.14 12.08
N ASP A 27 -1.92 -5.99 11.61
CA ASP A 27 -1.97 -4.72 12.35
C ASP A 27 -3.35 -4.07 12.25
N THR A 28 -4.02 -4.26 11.11
CA THR A 28 -5.42 -3.83 10.92
C THR A 28 -6.16 -4.80 10.00
N GLY A 29 -7.48 -4.76 10.08
CA GLY A 29 -8.37 -5.56 9.26
C GLY A 29 -9.64 -4.79 8.92
N THR A 30 -10.38 -5.29 7.95
CA THR A 30 -11.67 -4.77 7.55
C THR A 30 -12.80 -5.68 8.00
N ALA A 31 -14.03 -5.14 8.05
CA ALA A 31 -15.22 -5.94 8.33
C ALA A 31 -15.49 -7.02 7.26
N GLY A 32 -14.89 -6.91 6.08
CA GLY A 32 -14.95 -7.87 4.99
C GLY A 32 -13.99 -9.06 5.12
N GLY A 33 -13.15 -9.08 6.16
CA GLY A 33 -12.17 -10.14 6.39
C GLY A 33 -10.81 -9.89 5.73
N ASP A 34 -10.59 -8.72 5.12
CA ASP A 34 -9.29 -8.32 4.63
C ASP A 34 -8.36 -7.96 5.79
N ALA A 35 -7.07 -8.17 5.63
CA ALA A 35 -6.08 -7.88 6.66
C ALA A 35 -4.87 -7.15 6.08
N ILE A 36 -4.28 -6.24 6.85
CA ILE A 36 -3.09 -5.51 6.47
C ILE A 36 -2.02 -5.71 7.54
N HIS A 37 -0.85 -6.12 7.10
CA HIS A 37 0.34 -6.29 7.92
C HIS A 37 1.35 -5.19 7.60
N TYR A 38 1.79 -4.45 8.60
CA TYR A 38 2.80 -3.40 8.46
C TYR A 38 4.20 -4.01 8.53
N LEU A 39 4.75 -4.41 7.37
CA LEU A 39 6.06 -5.05 7.31
C LEU A 39 7.18 -4.05 7.59
N ALA A 40 7.05 -2.83 7.03
CA ALA A 40 7.93 -1.71 7.32
C ALA A 40 7.13 -0.40 7.23
N THR A 41 7.18 0.38 8.29
CA THR A 41 6.52 1.68 8.36
C THR A 41 7.50 2.80 8.00
N THR A 42 6.99 3.99 7.71
CA THR A 42 7.84 5.18 7.48
C THR A 42 8.75 5.47 8.68
N THR A 43 8.28 5.21 9.90
CA THR A 43 9.10 5.34 11.12
C THR A 43 10.23 4.32 11.15
N THR A 44 9.93 3.06 10.82
CA THR A 44 10.94 1.97 10.82
C THR A 44 12.03 2.21 9.79
N THR A 45 11.67 2.74 8.62
CA THR A 45 12.58 2.98 7.48
C THR A 45 13.16 4.39 7.45
N ARG A 46 12.88 5.23 8.44
CA ARG A 46 13.28 6.64 8.46
C ARG A 46 12.80 7.43 7.24
N GLY A 47 11.61 7.09 6.75
CA GLY A 47 10.99 7.76 5.60
C GLY A 47 11.44 7.28 4.23
N GLU A 48 12.26 6.23 4.14
CA GLU A 48 12.73 5.72 2.84
C GLU A 48 11.61 5.01 2.07
N PHE A 49 10.83 4.18 2.75
CA PHE A 49 9.68 3.49 2.16
C PHE A 49 8.68 3.03 3.22
N GLY A 50 7.49 2.67 2.78
CA GLY A 50 6.52 1.88 3.54
C GLY A 50 6.21 0.58 2.79
N LEU A 51 6.18 -0.56 3.49
CA LEU A 51 5.89 -1.87 2.91
C LEU A 51 4.79 -2.57 3.71
N TYR A 52 3.76 -2.98 3.00
CA TYR A 52 2.57 -3.59 3.58
C TYR A 52 2.21 -4.87 2.84
N ARG A 53 1.82 -5.90 3.58
CA ARG A 53 1.22 -7.12 3.02
C ARG A 53 -0.29 -7.02 3.22
N VAL A 54 -1.03 -7.16 2.13
CA VAL A 54 -2.50 -7.11 2.12
C VAL A 54 -3.05 -8.47 1.78
N GLU A 55 -3.88 -9.00 2.67
CA GLU A 55 -4.69 -10.19 2.44
C GLU A 55 -6.10 -9.74 2.04
N MET A 56 -6.55 -10.20 0.89
CA MET A 56 -7.86 -9.86 0.33
C MET A 56 -8.75 -11.09 0.31
N SER A 57 -9.93 -10.97 0.88
CA SER A 57 -10.96 -11.99 0.78
C SER A 57 -11.43 -12.19 -0.67
N ALA A 58 -12.10 -13.31 -0.94
CA ALA A 58 -12.81 -13.52 -2.19
C ALA A 58 -13.82 -12.38 -2.42
N LYS A 59 -13.87 -11.86 -3.64
CA LYS A 59 -14.74 -10.72 -4.03
C LYS A 59 -14.51 -9.43 -3.23
N ALA A 60 -13.34 -9.29 -2.61
CA ALA A 60 -12.99 -8.06 -1.92
C ALA A 60 -12.93 -6.88 -2.89
N GLY A 61 -13.65 -5.84 -2.58
CA GLY A 61 -13.53 -4.56 -3.27
C GLY A 61 -12.14 -3.95 -3.07
N GLY A 62 -11.98 -2.73 -3.52
CA GLY A 62 -10.78 -1.95 -3.36
C GLY A 62 -11.07 -0.47 -3.58
N PRO A 63 -10.05 0.38 -3.56
CA PRO A 63 -10.23 1.80 -3.83
C PRO A 63 -10.72 2.01 -5.26
N LYS A 64 -11.53 3.04 -5.46
CA LYS A 64 -11.83 3.56 -6.80
C LYS A 64 -10.54 4.09 -7.43
N THR A 65 -10.59 4.39 -8.72
CA THR A 65 -9.45 4.97 -9.45
C THR A 65 -8.99 6.26 -8.78
N HIS A 66 -7.70 6.33 -8.48
CA HIS A 66 -7.08 7.45 -7.80
C HIS A 66 -5.61 7.60 -8.20
N PHE A 67 -4.97 8.64 -7.69
CA PHE A 67 -3.53 8.88 -7.85
C PHE A 67 -2.96 9.53 -6.58
N HIS A 68 -1.64 9.51 -6.47
CA HIS A 68 -0.86 10.18 -5.43
C HIS A 68 0.02 11.26 -6.03
N LYS A 69 0.24 12.35 -5.32
CA LYS A 69 1.09 13.46 -5.78
C LYS A 69 2.52 13.37 -5.25
N THR A 70 2.71 12.82 -4.04
CA THR A 70 3.99 12.83 -3.34
C THR A 70 4.67 11.48 -3.29
N ILE A 71 3.91 10.39 -3.38
CA ILE A 71 4.42 9.02 -3.29
C ILE A 71 4.13 8.23 -4.57
N SER A 72 5.00 7.29 -4.88
CA SER A 72 4.71 6.20 -5.83
C SER A 72 4.16 5.00 -5.08
N GLU A 73 3.36 4.18 -5.76
CA GLU A 73 2.84 2.92 -5.24
C GLU A 73 3.23 1.77 -6.16
N SER A 74 3.68 0.68 -5.58
CA SER A 74 4.02 -0.52 -6.35
C SER A 74 3.34 -1.73 -5.74
N PHE A 75 2.94 -2.65 -6.60
CA PHE A 75 2.19 -3.87 -6.28
C PHE A 75 3.01 -5.09 -6.68
N PHE A 76 3.15 -6.05 -5.79
CA PHE A 76 3.72 -7.35 -6.10
C PHE A 76 2.78 -8.44 -5.60
N ILE A 77 2.34 -9.33 -6.49
CA ILE A 77 1.36 -10.36 -6.16
C ILE A 77 2.06 -11.57 -5.53
N LEU A 78 1.68 -11.89 -4.30
CA LEU A 78 2.22 -13.01 -3.55
C LEU A 78 1.44 -14.30 -3.80
N ASN A 79 0.11 -14.20 -3.89
CA ASN A 79 -0.77 -15.36 -4.06
C ASN A 79 -2.11 -14.95 -4.68
N GLY A 80 -2.75 -15.88 -5.38
CA GLY A 80 -4.05 -15.66 -6.02
C GLY A 80 -3.99 -14.75 -7.23
N THR A 81 -5.09 -14.07 -7.49
CA THR A 81 -5.24 -13.11 -8.59
C THR A 81 -5.79 -11.81 -8.07
N VAL A 82 -5.07 -10.72 -8.30
CA VAL A 82 -5.53 -9.36 -7.99
C VAL A 82 -5.78 -8.63 -9.30
N ARG A 83 -6.93 -7.99 -9.42
CA ARG A 83 -7.24 -7.17 -10.57
C ARG A 83 -6.71 -5.76 -10.34
N LEU A 84 -5.74 -5.35 -11.17
CA LEU A 84 -5.06 -4.06 -11.12
C LEU A 84 -5.49 -3.17 -12.29
N PHE A 85 -5.78 -1.91 -12.03
CA PHE A 85 -5.97 -0.88 -13.07
C PHE A 85 -4.69 -0.08 -13.23
N ASP A 86 -4.16 0.01 -14.44
CA ASP A 86 -2.88 0.68 -14.76
C ASP A 86 -3.05 2.11 -15.28
N GLY A 87 -4.28 2.63 -15.21
CA GLY A 87 -4.65 3.93 -15.77
C GLY A 87 -5.27 3.85 -17.17
N ALA A 88 -5.10 2.73 -17.88
CA ALA A 88 -5.66 2.49 -19.21
C ALA A 88 -6.57 1.26 -19.26
N GLN A 89 -6.21 0.19 -18.56
CA GLN A 89 -6.93 -1.08 -18.58
C GLN A 89 -6.85 -1.81 -17.25
N TRP A 90 -7.78 -2.75 -17.05
CA TRP A 90 -7.74 -3.70 -15.95
C TRP A 90 -6.93 -4.94 -16.34
N ILE A 91 -6.00 -5.34 -15.47
CA ILE A 91 -5.09 -6.48 -15.64
C ILE A 91 -5.37 -7.50 -14.55
N ASP A 92 -5.54 -8.76 -14.90
CA ASP A 92 -5.61 -9.86 -13.93
C ASP A 92 -4.18 -10.30 -13.58
N ALA A 93 -3.62 -9.66 -12.56
CA ALA A 93 -2.26 -9.91 -12.09
C ALA A 93 -2.22 -11.15 -11.19
N ARG A 94 -1.21 -12.00 -11.40
CA ARG A 94 -1.01 -13.29 -10.73
C ARG A 94 0.28 -13.29 -9.93
N GLN A 95 0.49 -14.35 -9.17
CA GLN A 95 1.71 -14.54 -8.39
C GLN A 95 2.97 -14.25 -9.20
N GLY A 96 3.83 -13.36 -8.68
CA GLY A 96 5.06 -12.91 -9.32
C GLY A 96 4.91 -11.69 -10.21
N ASP A 97 3.68 -11.26 -10.53
CA ASP A 97 3.46 -10.04 -11.32
C ASP A 97 3.73 -8.79 -10.48
N PHE A 98 4.21 -7.74 -11.15
CA PHE A 98 4.58 -6.47 -10.56
C PHE A 98 4.03 -5.31 -11.37
N LEU A 99 3.45 -4.32 -10.67
CA LEU A 99 3.05 -3.04 -11.23
C LEU A 99 3.70 -1.91 -10.44
N HIS A 100 4.34 -0.96 -11.12
CA HIS A 100 4.82 0.28 -10.54
C HIS A 100 3.99 1.46 -11.05
N VAL A 101 3.46 2.23 -10.12
CA VAL A 101 2.69 3.44 -10.40
C VAL A 101 3.47 4.66 -9.87
N PRO A 102 4.02 5.51 -10.75
CA PRO A 102 4.70 6.73 -10.32
C PRO A 102 3.69 7.76 -9.79
N GLN A 103 4.21 8.82 -9.18
CA GLN A 103 3.39 9.96 -8.78
C GLN A 103 2.56 10.46 -9.97
N GLY A 104 1.27 10.70 -9.73
CA GLY A 104 0.31 11.11 -10.75
C GLY A 104 -0.29 9.97 -11.57
N GLY A 105 0.21 8.73 -11.42
CA GLY A 105 -0.31 7.58 -12.14
C GLY A 105 -1.70 7.16 -11.64
N LEU A 106 -2.68 7.05 -12.55
CA LEU A 106 -4.00 6.54 -12.23
C LEU A 106 -3.95 5.05 -11.97
N HIS A 107 -4.53 4.60 -10.86
CA HIS A 107 -4.56 3.19 -10.51
C HIS A 107 -5.74 2.83 -9.60
N ALA A 108 -6.02 1.55 -9.53
CA ALA A 108 -6.97 0.92 -8.62
C ALA A 108 -6.67 -0.57 -8.50
N PHE A 109 -7.18 -1.22 -7.48
CA PHE A 109 -7.08 -2.67 -7.34
C PHE A 109 -8.34 -3.25 -6.69
N ARG A 110 -8.58 -4.54 -6.92
CA ARG A 110 -9.66 -5.32 -6.28
C ARG A 110 -9.44 -6.81 -6.48
N ASN A 111 -10.12 -7.62 -5.71
CA ASN A 111 -10.17 -9.07 -5.92
C ASN A 111 -11.55 -9.47 -6.46
N ASP A 112 -11.68 -9.67 -7.77
CA ASP A 112 -12.90 -10.12 -8.41
C ASP A 112 -13.05 -11.65 -8.42
N SER A 113 -12.04 -12.39 -7.94
CA SER A 113 -12.04 -13.86 -7.94
C SER A 113 -12.88 -14.45 -6.79
N ASP A 114 -13.19 -15.74 -6.90
CA ASP A 114 -13.89 -16.49 -5.85
C ASP A 114 -12.93 -17.08 -4.79
N ALA A 115 -11.64 -16.71 -4.86
CA ALA A 115 -10.60 -17.13 -3.92
C ALA A 115 -9.95 -15.91 -3.27
N SER A 116 -9.29 -16.12 -2.12
CA SER A 116 -8.45 -15.09 -1.50
C SER A 116 -7.24 -14.77 -2.37
N ALA A 117 -6.72 -13.57 -2.22
CA ALA A 117 -5.51 -13.11 -2.87
C ALA A 117 -4.62 -12.36 -1.86
N GLU A 118 -3.33 -12.26 -2.18
CA GLU A 118 -2.35 -11.62 -1.30
C GLU A 118 -1.34 -10.86 -2.12
N MET A 119 -1.01 -9.64 -1.69
CA MET A 119 -0.06 -8.78 -2.37
C MET A 119 0.77 -7.96 -1.40
N LEU A 120 1.91 -7.46 -1.89
CA LEU A 120 2.68 -6.41 -1.24
C LEU A 120 2.32 -5.06 -1.87
N LEU A 121 2.20 -4.05 -1.02
CA LEU A 121 2.16 -2.62 -1.38
C LEU A 121 3.44 -1.97 -0.92
N LEU A 122 4.17 -1.33 -1.82
CA LEU A 122 5.36 -0.55 -1.53
C LEU A 122 5.09 0.92 -1.87
N PHE A 123 5.24 1.79 -0.87
CA PHE A 123 5.17 3.26 -1.06
C PHE A 123 6.55 3.87 -0.94
N THR A 124 6.94 4.71 -1.90
CA THR A 124 8.22 5.43 -1.90
C THR A 124 8.04 6.89 -2.35
N PRO A 125 8.65 7.87 -1.64
CA PRO A 125 9.24 7.75 -0.30
C PRO A 125 8.24 7.26 0.73
N GLY A 126 8.68 6.97 1.95
CA GLY A 126 7.81 6.56 3.04
C GLY A 126 6.81 7.67 3.42
N ALA A 127 5.57 7.28 3.69
CA ALA A 127 4.48 8.14 4.11
C ALA A 127 3.67 7.44 5.22
N PRO A 128 2.92 8.18 6.07
CA PRO A 128 2.16 7.60 7.18
C PRO A 128 0.88 6.90 6.68
N ARG A 129 1.05 5.84 5.88
CA ARG A 129 -0.07 5.08 5.31
C ARG A 129 -0.83 4.28 6.35
N GLU A 130 -0.22 4.00 7.50
CA GLU A 130 -0.86 3.36 8.64
C GLU A 130 -2.09 4.15 9.10
N GLU A 131 -1.94 5.46 9.29
CA GLU A 131 -3.06 6.35 9.66
C GLU A 131 -4.18 6.35 8.58
N TYR A 132 -3.82 6.24 7.31
CA TYR A 132 -4.79 6.11 6.24
C TYR A 132 -5.58 4.81 6.36
N PHE A 133 -4.93 3.67 6.49
CA PHE A 133 -5.60 2.37 6.60
C PHE A 133 -6.50 2.28 7.84
N GLU A 134 -6.03 2.77 8.98
CA GLU A 134 -6.78 2.79 10.24
C GLU A 134 -7.98 3.74 10.18
N GLY A 135 -7.84 4.87 9.48
CA GLY A 135 -8.89 5.89 9.35
C GLY A 135 -9.98 5.55 8.33
N LEU A 136 -9.76 4.59 7.41
CA LEU A 136 -10.75 4.27 6.36
C LEU A 136 -12.12 3.88 6.91
N SER A 137 -12.17 3.15 8.03
CA SER A 137 -13.44 2.74 8.65
C SER A 137 -14.29 3.92 9.14
N GLN A 138 -13.67 5.04 9.47
CA GLN A 138 -14.34 6.24 9.95
C GLN A 138 -15.02 7.02 8.81
N LEU A 139 -14.56 6.82 7.57
CA LEU A 139 -15.11 7.51 6.40
C LEU A 139 -16.55 7.11 6.06
N ALA A 140 -17.01 5.96 6.54
CA ALA A 140 -18.40 5.51 6.31
C ALA A 140 -19.45 6.46 6.91
N HIS A 141 -19.06 7.20 7.96
CA HIS A 141 -19.95 8.15 8.69
C HIS A 141 -19.50 9.60 8.54
N ALA A 142 -18.45 9.87 7.77
CA ALA A 142 -17.90 11.21 7.56
C ALA A 142 -18.78 12.01 6.56
N THR A 143 -18.88 13.32 6.77
CA THR A 143 -19.41 14.25 5.79
C THR A 143 -18.50 14.32 4.56
N ASP A 144 -18.97 14.89 3.47
CA ASP A 144 -18.18 15.04 2.24
C ASP A 144 -16.93 15.91 2.47
N ASP A 145 -17.04 16.97 3.27
CA ASP A 145 -15.92 17.85 3.62
C ASP A 145 -14.86 17.12 4.49
N GLU A 146 -15.30 16.36 5.49
CA GLU A 146 -14.40 15.54 6.32
C GLU A 146 -13.69 14.46 5.52
N ARG A 147 -14.42 13.82 4.60
CA ARG A 147 -13.87 12.84 3.68
C ARG A 147 -12.82 13.46 2.76
N ALA A 148 -13.13 14.60 2.14
CA ALA A 148 -12.21 15.32 1.29
C ALA A 148 -10.95 15.75 2.04
N ALA A 149 -11.08 16.29 3.25
CA ALA A 149 -9.95 16.68 4.09
C ALA A 149 -9.08 15.48 4.49
N PHE A 150 -9.69 14.33 4.84
CA PHE A 150 -8.97 13.11 5.14
C PHE A 150 -8.16 12.59 3.94
N LEU A 151 -8.78 12.54 2.78
CA LEU A 151 -8.14 12.06 1.55
C LEU A 151 -6.99 12.98 1.11
N ASP A 152 -7.16 14.29 1.19
CA ASP A 152 -6.10 15.26 0.89
C ASP A 152 -4.93 15.15 1.88
N LYS A 153 -5.22 15.04 3.18
CA LYS A 153 -4.20 14.80 4.21
C LYS A 153 -3.33 13.57 3.90
N HIS A 154 -3.94 12.54 3.31
CA HIS A 154 -3.29 11.26 3.01
C HIS A 154 -2.88 11.11 1.55
N ASP A 155 -2.72 12.21 0.81
CA ASP A 155 -2.25 12.22 -0.58
C ASP A 155 -3.02 11.23 -1.48
N SER A 156 -4.34 11.17 -1.34
CA SER A 156 -5.20 10.24 -2.08
C SER A 156 -6.26 11.01 -2.87
N TYR A 157 -6.10 11.11 -4.18
CA TYR A 157 -6.93 11.91 -5.08
C TYR A 157 -7.74 11.00 -5.98
N PHE A 158 -9.03 10.85 -5.65
CA PHE A 158 -9.96 10.00 -6.41
C PHE A 158 -10.48 10.74 -7.64
N VAL A 159 -10.58 9.99 -8.74
CA VAL A 159 -11.24 10.44 -9.96
C VAL A 159 -12.57 9.68 -10.10
N GLU A 160 -13.58 10.36 -10.67
CA GLU A 160 -14.91 9.78 -10.88
C GLU A 160 -14.92 8.64 -11.90
#